data_f55dd8eb2dab7028391bc2a99e31f55d
#
_entry.id   f55dd8eb2dab7028391bc2a99e31f55d
#
_cell.length_a   1.000
_cell.length_b   1.000
_cell.length_c   1.000
_cell.angle_alpha   90.00
_cell.angle_beta   90.00
_cell.angle_gamma   90.00
#
_symmetry.space_group_name_H-M   'P 1'
#
loop_
_entity.id
_entity.type
_entity.pdbx_description
1 polymer ?
#
loop_
_entity_poly.entity_id
_entity_poly.type
_entity_poly.pdbx_seq_one_letter_code
_entity_poly.pdbx_strand_id
1 'polypeptide(L)'
;MLEMDEVTTIRRLVQVKGLSQREVAKQLKVSRNTVKRYVEGAPVGVRRPSARARPKTDAVEARMRELLEDAPRWTAGKQRLTATQLWRMLKAEGHDVGVSLVKDFVREWKRKLAEVFVPLTYKPGDLGEVDFFEVYVDVKGVRQKAWMFLLRGMASKRDFAWLYPRQDQTCFLDGHVRAFEWLGAIYQRLLFDNLKPAVAKVLAGSERQLTARFAALANHYLFEPCFARPATGHDKGGVEARGKGVRWAHLVPIPAGDSLEAISKALMARLDAEAAQKKDVDGRTVAELFAGELPAMLPLPKWRFVPAEVLSVEATRSALVKVKGGHYSVWSQWAAMTLTAYAGVDYVEVRGPELPPVVHKRVGFGRRSVDYRHYLPVLAKKPQALRQVADELMPSLDARFQRAWAHLVDLHGPKQAARVMAQVLKAAVAEGEDVVARRLEHALLSGEALQLAVRPQATAAPPLTDEALPASLRNVAVATASAADFDALLGGAL
;
A
#
# COMPACT_ATOMS: atom_id res chain seq x y z
N MET A 1 -3.65 52.68 -31.42
CA MET A 1 -3.98 52.94 -30.00
C MET A 1 -2.86 53.81 -29.51
N LEU A 2 -3.14 54.89 -28.80
CA LEU A 2 -2.07 55.77 -28.29
C LEU A 2 -1.39 55.12 -27.07
N GLU A 3 -0.08 55.32 -26.95
CA GLU A 3 0.67 54.87 -25.80
C GLU A 3 0.45 55.78 -24.59
N MET A 4 0.90 55.34 -23.40
CA MET A 4 0.69 56.06 -22.14
C MET A 4 1.26 57.50 -22.19
N ASP A 5 2.43 57.66 -22.79
CA ASP A 5 3.12 58.95 -22.90
C ASP A 5 2.36 59.93 -23.81
N GLU A 6 1.79 59.43 -24.91
CA GLU A 6 1.00 60.22 -25.84
C GLU A 6 -0.29 60.69 -25.19
N VAL A 7 -0.95 59.81 -24.39
CA VAL A 7 -2.17 60.15 -23.65
C VAL A 7 -1.87 61.15 -22.54
N THR A 8 -0.76 60.97 -21.84
CA THR A 8 -0.29 61.95 -20.82
C THR A 8 -0.01 63.31 -21.44
N THR A 9 0.61 63.35 -22.60
CA THR A 9 0.84 64.57 -23.37
C THR A 9 -0.45 65.26 -23.78
N ILE A 10 -1.44 64.51 -24.29
CA ILE A 10 -2.78 65.04 -24.63
C ILE A 10 -3.44 65.68 -23.41
N ARG A 11 -3.49 64.97 -22.29
CA ARG A 11 -4.10 65.48 -21.04
C ARG A 11 -3.38 66.75 -20.53
N ARG A 12 -2.03 66.75 -20.55
CA ARG A 12 -1.25 67.87 -20.09
C ARG A 12 -1.45 69.10 -20.97
N LEU A 13 -1.49 68.93 -22.31
CA LEU A 13 -1.73 70.04 -23.22
C LEU A 13 -3.10 70.68 -23.07
N VAL A 14 -4.14 69.89 -22.87
CA VAL A 14 -5.52 70.41 -22.68
C VAL A 14 -5.74 70.90 -21.25
N GLN A 15 -5.41 70.12 -20.24
CA GLN A 15 -5.83 70.40 -18.86
C GLN A 15 -4.88 71.31 -18.11
N VAL A 16 -3.55 71.30 -18.46
CA VAL A 16 -2.53 72.09 -17.76
C VAL A 16 -2.16 73.35 -18.59
N LYS A 17 -1.99 73.16 -19.91
CA LYS A 17 -1.61 74.29 -20.78
C LYS A 17 -2.77 75.04 -21.39
N GLY A 18 -4.04 74.61 -21.18
CA GLY A 18 -5.25 75.28 -21.61
C GLY A 18 -5.50 75.29 -23.10
N LEU A 19 -4.77 74.48 -23.92
CA LEU A 19 -4.95 74.43 -25.36
C LEU A 19 -6.30 73.77 -25.71
N SER A 20 -6.92 74.32 -26.78
CA SER A 20 -8.20 73.73 -27.25
C SER A 20 -7.98 72.30 -27.79
N GLN A 21 -8.99 71.43 -27.68
CA GLN A 21 -8.93 70.09 -28.21
C GLN A 21 -8.63 70.03 -29.71
N ARG A 22 -8.95 71.11 -30.48
CA ARG A 22 -8.65 71.25 -31.90
C ARG A 22 -7.18 71.51 -32.15
N GLU A 23 -6.57 72.35 -31.37
CA GLU A 23 -5.13 72.65 -31.44
C GLU A 23 -4.29 71.47 -31.08
N VAL A 24 -4.63 70.74 -29.99
CA VAL A 24 -3.92 69.55 -29.58
C VAL A 24 -4.10 68.44 -30.64
N ALA A 25 -5.25 68.28 -31.24
CA ALA A 25 -5.47 67.33 -32.33
C ALA A 25 -4.61 67.63 -33.54
N LYS A 26 -4.47 68.93 -33.91
CA LYS A 26 -3.60 69.39 -35.02
C LYS A 26 -2.10 69.20 -34.68
N GLN A 27 -1.69 69.55 -33.46
CA GLN A 27 -0.31 69.44 -33.01
C GLN A 27 0.20 68.01 -32.96
N LEU A 28 -0.61 67.07 -32.43
CA LEU A 28 -0.26 65.66 -32.25
C LEU A 28 -0.67 64.76 -33.42
N LYS A 29 -1.27 65.34 -34.48
CA LYS A 29 -1.74 64.64 -35.69
C LYS A 29 -2.72 63.48 -35.36
N VAL A 30 -3.57 63.68 -34.36
CA VAL A 30 -4.62 62.73 -33.95
C VAL A 30 -6.00 63.31 -34.17
N SER A 31 -7.02 62.48 -34.23
CA SER A 31 -8.40 62.97 -34.40
C SER A 31 -8.86 63.71 -33.15
N ARG A 32 -9.71 64.77 -33.34
CA ARG A 32 -10.32 65.53 -32.25
C ARG A 32 -11.12 64.59 -31.30
N ASN A 33 -11.77 63.58 -31.87
CA ASN A 33 -12.48 62.58 -31.10
C ASN A 33 -11.56 61.74 -30.22
N THR A 34 -10.33 61.46 -30.67
CA THR A 34 -9.30 60.81 -29.90
C THR A 34 -8.85 61.67 -28.72
N VAL A 35 -8.60 62.99 -28.93
CA VAL A 35 -8.26 63.95 -27.88
C VAL A 35 -9.39 64.02 -26.86
N LYS A 36 -10.63 64.24 -27.32
CA LYS A 36 -11.83 64.30 -26.48
C LYS A 36 -11.93 63.06 -25.58
N ARG A 37 -11.85 61.87 -26.18
CA ARG A 37 -11.95 60.59 -25.50
C ARG A 37 -10.95 60.41 -24.37
N TYR A 38 -9.67 60.80 -24.57
CA TYR A 38 -8.65 60.67 -23.52
C TYR A 38 -8.69 61.78 -22.49
N VAL A 39 -9.15 62.99 -22.82
CA VAL A 39 -9.41 64.07 -21.90
C VAL A 39 -10.57 63.72 -20.94
N GLU A 40 -11.60 63.06 -21.46
CA GLU A 40 -12.77 62.59 -20.70
C GLU A 40 -12.48 61.33 -19.86
N GLY A 41 -11.21 60.90 -19.74
CA GLY A 41 -10.81 59.84 -18.81
C GLY A 41 -10.86 58.41 -19.39
N ALA A 42 -10.91 58.23 -20.70
CA ALA A 42 -10.84 56.88 -21.29
C ALA A 42 -9.54 56.15 -20.83
N PRO A 43 -9.63 54.88 -20.41
CA PRO A 43 -8.49 54.11 -19.96
C PRO A 43 -7.50 53.87 -21.11
N VAL A 44 -6.22 53.98 -20.80
CA VAL A 44 -5.12 53.75 -21.77
C VAL A 44 -4.90 52.28 -21.93
N GLY A 45 -4.71 51.79 -23.16
CA GLY A 45 -4.39 50.39 -23.44
C GLY A 45 -5.57 49.41 -23.34
N VAL A 46 -6.76 49.83 -22.90
CA VAL A 46 -7.94 48.96 -22.80
C VAL A 46 -8.74 48.99 -24.10
N ARG A 47 -8.65 47.90 -24.84
CA ARG A 47 -9.53 47.68 -26.03
C ARG A 47 -10.90 47.25 -25.51
N ARG A 48 -11.92 48.13 -25.58
CA ARG A 48 -13.31 47.69 -25.38
C ARG A 48 -13.66 46.69 -26.48
N PRO A 49 -14.12 45.49 -26.15
CA PRO A 49 -14.62 44.56 -27.14
C PRO A 49 -15.82 45.23 -27.82
N SER A 50 -15.72 45.57 -29.09
CA SER A 50 -16.89 46.00 -29.85
C SER A 50 -17.71 44.75 -30.14
N ALA A 51 -19.03 44.80 -29.88
CA ALA A 51 -19.96 43.81 -30.34
C ALA A 51 -20.04 43.92 -31.88
N ARG A 52 -19.11 43.25 -32.58
CA ARG A 52 -19.21 43.11 -34.05
C ARG A 52 -20.31 42.11 -34.37
N ALA A 53 -21.21 42.48 -35.25
CA ALA A 53 -22.17 41.53 -35.81
C ALA A 53 -21.45 40.31 -36.38
N ARG A 54 -21.91 39.13 -36.05
CA ARG A 54 -21.37 37.84 -36.50
C ARG A 54 -22.35 37.11 -37.37
N PRO A 55 -22.75 37.64 -38.56
CA PRO A 55 -23.89 37.18 -39.31
C PRO A 55 -23.85 35.70 -39.67
N LYS A 56 -22.67 35.13 -39.90
CA LYS A 56 -22.51 33.70 -40.14
C LYS A 56 -22.69 32.84 -38.88
N THR A 57 -22.36 33.37 -37.69
CA THR A 57 -22.61 32.67 -36.44
C THR A 57 -24.06 32.79 -36.05
N ASP A 58 -24.62 34.00 -36.14
CA ASP A 58 -25.96 34.31 -35.69
C ASP A 58 -27.01 33.50 -36.48
N ALA A 59 -26.76 33.21 -37.77
CA ALA A 59 -27.64 32.40 -38.60
C ALA A 59 -27.71 30.90 -38.19
N VAL A 60 -26.71 30.40 -37.52
CA VAL A 60 -26.60 28.96 -37.17
C VAL A 60 -26.53 28.72 -35.65
N GLU A 61 -26.49 29.78 -34.86
CA GLU A 61 -26.34 29.70 -33.40
C GLU A 61 -27.48 28.91 -32.75
N ALA A 62 -28.72 29.14 -33.16
CA ALA A 62 -29.86 28.41 -32.62
C ALA A 62 -29.72 26.89 -32.82
N ARG A 63 -29.32 26.49 -34.03
CA ARG A 63 -29.14 25.08 -34.38
C ARG A 63 -27.97 24.44 -33.66
N MET A 64 -26.86 25.18 -33.50
CA MET A 64 -25.72 24.72 -32.71
C MET A 64 -26.06 24.48 -31.23
N ARG A 65 -26.90 25.36 -30.65
CA ARG A 65 -27.40 25.19 -29.27
C ARG A 65 -28.26 23.95 -29.14
N GLU A 66 -29.27 23.81 -30.00
CA GLU A 66 -30.17 22.66 -30.01
C GLU A 66 -29.40 21.33 -30.08
N LEU A 67 -28.45 21.20 -31.01
CA LEU A 67 -27.64 20.00 -31.17
C LEU A 67 -26.72 19.72 -29.93
N LEU A 68 -26.25 20.78 -29.28
CA LEU A 68 -25.44 20.63 -28.08
C LEU A 68 -26.26 20.26 -26.83
N GLU A 69 -27.49 20.80 -26.72
CA GLU A 69 -28.45 20.49 -25.65
C GLU A 69 -28.98 19.07 -25.75
N ASP A 70 -29.25 18.61 -26.98
CA ASP A 70 -29.74 17.26 -27.23
C ASP A 70 -28.66 16.20 -27.24
N ALA A 71 -27.37 16.57 -27.36
CA ALA A 71 -26.24 15.64 -27.42
C ALA A 71 -26.23 14.59 -26.30
N PRO A 72 -26.52 14.89 -25.01
CA PRO A 72 -26.57 13.89 -23.95
C PRO A 72 -27.57 12.76 -24.19
N ARG A 73 -28.72 13.04 -24.88
CA ARG A 73 -29.78 12.06 -25.15
C ARG A 73 -29.32 10.97 -26.11
N TRP A 74 -28.57 11.31 -27.15
CA TRP A 74 -28.14 10.37 -28.20
C TRP A 74 -26.68 9.93 -28.10
N THR A 75 -25.91 10.48 -27.16
CA THR A 75 -24.57 9.99 -26.84
C THR A 75 -24.55 9.03 -25.66
N ALA A 76 -25.66 8.89 -24.93
CA ALA A 76 -25.82 8.06 -23.74
C ALA A 76 -24.68 8.24 -22.71
N GLY A 77 -24.04 9.42 -22.67
CA GLY A 77 -22.94 9.76 -21.77
C GLY A 77 -21.60 9.06 -22.04
N LYS A 78 -21.57 8.04 -22.92
CA LYS A 78 -20.35 7.29 -23.27
C LYS A 78 -19.61 7.89 -24.47
N GLN A 79 -20.34 8.39 -25.44
CA GLN A 79 -19.80 9.05 -26.63
C GLN A 79 -19.83 10.57 -26.41
N ARG A 80 -19.00 11.30 -27.13
CA ARG A 80 -18.88 12.75 -26.95
C ARG A 80 -19.06 13.47 -28.27
N LEU A 81 -19.99 14.40 -28.32
CA LEU A 81 -20.12 15.31 -29.47
C LEU A 81 -18.90 16.27 -29.47
N THR A 82 -18.03 16.13 -30.48
CA THR A 82 -16.89 17.01 -30.67
C THR A 82 -17.29 18.20 -31.55
N ALA A 83 -16.59 19.35 -31.41
CA ALA A 83 -16.84 20.51 -32.27
C ALA A 83 -16.66 20.19 -33.78
N THR A 84 -15.72 19.28 -34.10
CA THR A 84 -15.54 18.82 -35.48
C THR A 84 -16.72 18.00 -35.99
N GLN A 85 -17.27 17.13 -35.13
CA GLN A 85 -18.47 16.35 -35.51
C GLN A 85 -19.70 17.26 -35.64
N LEU A 86 -19.86 18.20 -34.71
CA LEU A 86 -20.94 19.22 -34.82
C LEU A 86 -20.83 20.01 -36.13
N TRP A 87 -19.63 20.43 -36.51
CA TRP A 87 -19.37 21.09 -37.78
C TRP A 87 -19.80 20.21 -39.00
N ARG A 88 -19.45 18.90 -38.96
CA ARG A 88 -19.87 17.97 -40.05
C ARG A 88 -21.40 17.84 -40.16
N MET A 89 -22.09 17.79 -39.03
CA MET A 89 -23.55 17.75 -38.98
C MET A 89 -24.16 19.00 -39.60
N LEU A 90 -23.67 20.19 -39.22
CA LEU A 90 -24.10 21.45 -39.79
C LEU A 90 -23.85 21.55 -41.31
N LYS A 91 -22.70 21.04 -41.77
CA LYS A 91 -22.41 20.96 -43.22
C LYS A 91 -23.36 20.02 -43.96
N ALA A 92 -23.71 18.88 -43.36
CA ALA A 92 -24.66 17.93 -43.91
C ALA A 92 -26.09 18.54 -43.98
N GLU A 93 -26.45 19.43 -43.05
CA GLU A 93 -27.69 20.21 -43.04
C GLU A 93 -27.64 21.43 -44.00
N GLY A 94 -26.55 21.64 -44.74
CA GLY A 94 -26.44 22.70 -45.75
C GLY A 94 -25.94 24.05 -45.20
N HIS A 95 -25.51 24.14 -43.93
CA HIS A 95 -25.02 25.40 -43.36
C HIS A 95 -23.59 25.72 -43.79
N ASP A 96 -23.37 26.93 -44.33
CA ASP A 96 -22.04 27.41 -44.75
C ASP A 96 -21.25 28.02 -43.57
N VAL A 97 -20.71 27.18 -42.72
CA VAL A 97 -19.91 27.60 -41.56
C VAL A 97 -18.53 26.97 -41.54
N GLY A 98 -17.53 27.73 -41.11
CA GLY A 98 -16.16 27.24 -40.92
C GLY A 98 -15.97 26.46 -39.60
N VAL A 99 -15.13 25.44 -39.62
CA VAL A 99 -14.83 24.64 -38.44
C VAL A 99 -14.28 25.46 -37.24
N SER A 100 -13.53 26.52 -37.53
CA SER A 100 -12.98 27.42 -36.50
C SER A 100 -14.08 28.13 -35.72
N LEU A 101 -15.12 28.63 -36.47
CA LEU A 101 -16.26 29.28 -35.87
C LEU A 101 -17.04 28.35 -34.95
N VAL A 102 -17.27 27.10 -35.37
CA VAL A 102 -17.93 26.09 -34.54
C VAL A 102 -17.09 25.74 -33.31
N LYS A 103 -15.77 25.61 -33.46
CA LYS A 103 -14.87 25.40 -32.32
C LYS A 103 -14.93 26.53 -31.31
N ASP A 104 -14.92 27.77 -31.75
CA ASP A 104 -15.00 28.95 -30.88
C ASP A 104 -16.35 29.02 -30.18
N PHE A 105 -17.46 28.74 -30.90
CA PHE A 105 -18.78 28.66 -30.30
C PHE A 105 -18.88 27.56 -29.23
N VAL A 106 -18.42 26.35 -29.51
CA VAL A 106 -18.42 25.24 -28.55
C VAL A 106 -17.55 25.55 -27.33
N ARG A 107 -16.42 26.26 -27.54
CA ARG A 107 -15.57 26.70 -26.43
C ARG A 107 -16.30 27.71 -25.54
N GLU A 108 -16.98 28.69 -26.13
CA GLU A 108 -17.75 29.69 -25.40
C GLU A 108 -19.01 29.08 -24.73
N TRP A 109 -19.71 28.17 -25.41
CA TRP A 109 -20.79 27.39 -24.85
C TRP A 109 -20.37 26.63 -23.60
N LYS A 110 -19.30 25.86 -23.68
CA LYS A 110 -18.74 25.12 -22.56
C LYS A 110 -18.29 26.04 -21.44
N ARG A 111 -17.74 27.21 -21.74
CA ARG A 111 -17.35 28.20 -20.73
C ARG A 111 -18.55 28.75 -19.97
N LYS A 112 -19.70 28.99 -20.66
CA LYS A 112 -20.93 29.46 -20.00
C LYS A 112 -21.60 28.41 -19.14
N LEU A 113 -21.46 27.13 -19.53
CA LEU A 113 -21.95 25.98 -18.77
C LEU A 113 -20.92 25.44 -17.76
N ALA A 114 -19.71 25.98 -17.78
CA ALA A 114 -18.69 25.57 -16.83
C ALA A 114 -19.15 25.91 -15.41
N GLU A 115 -19.23 24.89 -14.58
CA GLU A 115 -19.53 25.04 -13.17
C GLU A 115 -18.41 25.83 -12.49
N VAL A 116 -18.78 26.82 -11.71
CA VAL A 116 -17.82 27.63 -10.96
C VAL A 116 -17.49 26.89 -9.68
N PHE A 117 -16.25 26.46 -9.55
CA PHE A 117 -15.77 25.88 -8.30
C PHE A 117 -15.51 26.97 -7.27
N VAL A 118 -16.17 26.87 -6.11
CA VAL A 118 -15.87 27.72 -4.97
C VAL A 118 -14.57 27.21 -4.33
N PRO A 119 -13.53 28.05 -4.19
CA PRO A 119 -12.33 27.67 -3.46
C PRO A 119 -12.68 27.31 -2.02
N LEU A 120 -12.52 26.04 -1.65
CA LEU A 120 -12.79 25.58 -0.30
C LEU A 120 -11.55 25.77 0.57
N THR A 121 -11.74 26.31 1.76
CA THR A 121 -10.75 26.36 2.83
C THR A 121 -11.00 25.21 3.80
N TYR A 122 -9.93 24.51 4.17
CA TYR A 122 -10.00 23.37 5.07
C TYR A 122 -9.32 23.70 6.39
N LYS A 123 -9.92 23.29 7.51
CA LYS A 123 -9.32 23.44 8.82
C LYS A 123 -8.13 22.45 8.95
N PRO A 124 -7.03 22.86 9.59
CA PRO A 124 -5.91 21.99 9.88
C PRO A 124 -6.36 20.75 10.67
N GLY A 125 -5.86 19.55 10.27
CA GLY A 125 -6.13 18.28 10.95
C GLY A 125 -7.56 17.72 10.83
N ASP A 126 -8.48 18.44 10.16
CA ASP A 126 -9.89 18.08 10.11
C ASP A 126 -10.15 16.97 9.05
N LEU A 127 -9.83 17.21 7.79
CA LEU A 127 -10.28 16.38 6.69
C LEU A 127 -9.13 15.75 5.90
N GLY A 128 -9.18 14.43 5.74
CA GLY A 128 -8.43 13.67 4.77
C GLY A 128 -9.33 13.05 3.70
N GLU A 129 -8.89 12.99 2.46
CA GLU A 129 -9.57 12.27 1.38
C GLU A 129 -8.82 10.98 1.04
N VAL A 130 -9.56 9.89 0.85
CA VAL A 130 -9.01 8.55 0.57
C VAL A 130 -9.56 8.03 -0.74
N ASP A 131 -8.67 7.44 -1.57
CA ASP A 131 -9.05 6.75 -2.80
C ASP A 131 -8.11 5.58 -3.15
N PHE A 132 -8.57 4.74 -4.08
CA PHE A 132 -7.84 3.60 -4.62
C PHE A 132 -7.77 3.69 -6.14
N PHE A 133 -6.56 3.75 -6.69
CA PHE A 133 -6.33 3.89 -8.13
C PHE A 133 -5.64 2.66 -8.72
N GLU A 134 -6.08 2.27 -9.91
CA GLU A 134 -5.36 1.27 -10.70
C GLU A 134 -4.08 1.88 -11.30
N VAL A 135 -2.97 1.15 -11.17
CA VAL A 135 -1.65 1.52 -11.68
C VAL A 135 -0.91 0.30 -12.25
N TYR A 136 0.14 0.52 -13.03
CA TYR A 136 1.04 -0.53 -13.51
C TYR A 136 2.43 -0.36 -12.89
N VAL A 137 3.07 -1.49 -12.60
CA VAL A 137 4.42 -1.56 -12.03
C VAL A 137 5.17 -2.75 -12.59
N ASP A 138 6.50 -2.71 -12.58
CA ASP A 138 7.36 -3.82 -12.96
C ASP A 138 7.99 -4.41 -11.69
N VAL A 139 7.56 -5.62 -11.30
CA VAL A 139 8.13 -6.33 -10.15
C VAL A 139 8.99 -7.47 -10.65
N LYS A 140 10.29 -7.44 -10.31
CA LYS A 140 11.30 -8.40 -10.78
C LYS A 140 11.30 -8.55 -12.31
N GLY A 141 11.14 -7.43 -13.02
CA GLY A 141 11.11 -7.38 -14.48
C GLY A 141 9.77 -7.82 -15.12
N VAL A 142 8.76 -8.17 -14.33
CA VAL A 142 7.44 -8.56 -14.83
C VAL A 142 6.45 -7.43 -14.61
N ARG A 143 5.85 -6.93 -15.70
CA ARG A 143 4.79 -5.93 -15.65
C ARG A 143 3.51 -6.51 -15.10
N GLN A 144 2.97 -5.85 -14.07
CA GLN A 144 1.72 -6.25 -13.46
C GLN A 144 0.86 -5.08 -13.05
N LYS A 145 -0.43 -5.35 -12.92
CA LYS A 145 -1.41 -4.43 -12.35
C LYS A 145 -1.25 -4.39 -10.83
N ALA A 146 -1.32 -3.19 -10.28
CA ALA A 146 -1.37 -2.93 -8.85
C ALA A 146 -2.41 -1.85 -8.55
N TRP A 147 -2.74 -1.65 -7.29
CA TRP A 147 -3.65 -0.62 -6.82
C TRP A 147 -2.93 0.30 -5.85
N MET A 148 -3.01 1.60 -6.12
CA MET A 148 -2.43 2.62 -5.26
C MET A 148 -3.50 3.13 -4.29
N PHE A 149 -3.32 2.88 -3.00
CA PHE A 149 -4.02 3.58 -1.93
C PHE A 149 -3.42 4.97 -1.82
N LEU A 150 -4.25 5.99 -1.80
CA LEU A 150 -3.85 7.39 -1.61
C LEU A 150 -4.70 8.00 -0.52
N LEU A 151 -4.06 8.59 0.49
CA LEU A 151 -4.67 9.45 1.50
C LEU A 151 -4.05 10.85 1.36
N ARG A 152 -4.89 11.87 1.24
CA ARG A 152 -4.49 13.27 1.11
C ARG A 152 -5.08 14.13 2.21
N GLY A 153 -4.26 14.79 2.99
CA GLY A 153 -4.70 15.87 3.91
C GLY A 153 -5.21 17.08 3.12
N MET A 154 -6.39 17.58 3.46
CA MET A 154 -7.03 18.60 2.64
C MET A 154 -6.53 20.01 2.95
N ALA A 155 -6.04 20.32 4.14
CA ALA A 155 -5.46 21.61 4.46
C ALA A 155 -4.00 21.72 3.99
N SER A 156 -3.10 20.86 4.45
CA SER A 156 -1.68 20.88 4.08
C SER A 156 -1.37 20.39 2.68
N LYS A 157 -2.27 19.60 2.09
CA LYS A 157 -2.03 18.83 0.85
C LYS A 157 -0.98 17.72 0.99
N ARG A 158 -0.75 17.25 2.22
CA ARG A 158 0.14 16.14 2.51
C ARG A 158 -0.43 14.83 1.97
N ASP A 159 0.38 14.07 1.22
CA ASP A 159 -0.03 12.82 0.59
C ASP A 159 0.69 11.63 1.24
N PHE A 160 -0.03 10.54 1.42
CA PHE A 160 0.48 9.20 1.66
C PHE A 160 0.00 8.28 0.55
N ALA A 161 0.89 7.49 -0.06
CA ALA A 161 0.54 6.54 -1.11
C ALA A 161 1.24 5.19 -0.91
N TRP A 162 0.51 4.09 -1.09
CA TRP A 162 1.04 2.73 -0.96
C TRP A 162 0.45 1.80 -2.00
N LEU A 163 1.25 0.88 -2.54
CA LEU A 163 0.85 -0.03 -3.61
C LEU A 163 0.43 -1.39 -3.08
N TYR A 164 -0.67 -1.89 -3.62
CA TYR A 164 -1.28 -3.16 -3.22
C TYR A 164 -1.48 -4.09 -4.41
N PRO A 165 -1.41 -5.42 -4.18
CA PRO A 165 -1.64 -6.40 -5.25
C PRO A 165 -3.13 -6.56 -5.59
N ARG A 166 -4.04 -6.05 -4.75
CA ARG A 166 -5.50 -6.19 -4.88
C ARG A 166 -6.23 -4.98 -4.33
N GLN A 167 -7.44 -4.73 -4.83
CA GLN A 167 -8.38 -3.76 -4.29
C GLN A 167 -9.42 -4.49 -3.43
N ASP A 168 -8.98 -5.10 -2.35
CA ASP A 168 -9.86 -5.76 -1.39
C ASP A 168 -9.91 -5.02 -0.04
N GLN A 169 -10.82 -5.45 0.84
CA GLN A 169 -11.02 -4.84 2.15
C GLN A 169 -9.75 -4.91 3.01
N THR A 170 -8.99 -5.99 2.94
CA THR A 170 -7.77 -6.16 3.74
C THR A 170 -6.71 -5.15 3.33
N CYS A 171 -6.50 -4.95 2.01
CA CYS A 171 -5.59 -3.93 1.48
C CYS A 171 -6.07 -2.51 1.82
N PHE A 172 -7.38 -2.27 1.77
CA PHE A 172 -7.97 -0.98 2.13
C PHE A 172 -7.75 -0.63 3.59
N LEU A 173 -7.99 -1.56 4.52
CA LEU A 173 -7.75 -1.37 5.95
C LEU A 173 -6.26 -1.20 6.26
N ASP A 174 -5.39 -2.01 5.63
CA ASP A 174 -3.93 -1.90 5.79
C ASP A 174 -3.40 -0.54 5.30
N GLY A 175 -3.98 -0.01 4.22
CA GLY A 175 -3.64 1.33 3.72
C GLY A 175 -3.87 2.43 4.75
N HIS A 176 -4.99 2.37 5.48
CA HIS A 176 -5.26 3.32 6.57
C HIS A 176 -4.27 3.17 7.72
N VAL A 177 -4.03 1.93 8.18
CA VAL A 177 -3.10 1.67 9.28
C VAL A 177 -1.70 2.21 8.94
N ARG A 178 -1.18 1.89 7.76
CA ARG A 178 0.12 2.41 7.29
C ARG A 178 0.14 3.92 7.16
N ALA A 179 -0.94 4.51 6.62
CA ALA A 179 -1.04 5.96 6.49
C ALA A 179 -1.00 6.66 7.85
N PHE A 180 -1.77 6.18 8.82
CA PHE A 180 -1.81 6.76 10.15
C PHE A 180 -0.47 6.62 10.89
N GLU A 181 0.16 5.44 10.80
CA GLU A 181 1.49 5.22 11.37
C GLU A 181 2.55 6.13 10.74
N TRP A 182 2.51 6.31 9.42
CA TRP A 182 3.45 7.17 8.73
C TRP A 182 3.23 8.66 9.01
N LEU A 183 1.96 9.10 9.07
CA LEU A 183 1.61 10.48 9.45
C LEU A 183 1.91 10.77 10.93
N GLY A 184 1.91 9.75 11.79
CA GLY A 184 2.03 9.90 13.24
C GLY A 184 0.75 10.42 13.93
N ALA A 185 -0.34 10.58 13.16
CA ALA A 185 -1.62 11.12 13.63
C ALA A 185 -2.75 10.74 12.66
N ILE A 186 -4.00 11.05 13.03
CA ILE A 186 -5.20 10.67 12.28
C ILE A 186 -6.04 11.92 12.03
N TYR A 187 -6.50 12.14 10.79
CA TYR A 187 -7.47 13.20 10.50
C TYR A 187 -8.78 12.93 11.22
N GLN A 188 -9.45 13.97 11.72
CA GLN A 188 -10.72 13.84 12.45
C GLN A 188 -11.81 13.24 11.58
N ARG A 189 -11.83 13.58 10.30
CA ARG A 189 -12.77 13.08 9.30
C ARG A 189 -12.03 12.54 8.08
N LEU A 190 -12.53 11.43 7.53
CA LEU A 190 -12.02 10.87 6.29
C LEU A 190 -13.14 10.76 5.26
N LEU A 191 -12.94 11.38 4.10
CA LEU A 191 -13.88 11.36 2.98
C LEU A 191 -13.54 10.22 2.02
N PHE A 192 -14.54 9.41 1.75
CA PHE A 192 -14.48 8.28 0.83
C PHE A 192 -15.44 8.47 -0.33
N ASP A 193 -15.10 7.89 -1.50
CA ASP A 193 -16.10 7.57 -2.49
C ASP A 193 -16.88 6.31 -2.07
N ASN A 194 -17.90 5.91 -2.83
CA ASN A 194 -18.69 4.70 -2.58
C ASN A 194 -17.85 3.42 -2.81
N LEU A 195 -16.75 3.27 -2.05
CA LEU A 195 -15.84 2.14 -2.15
C LEU A 195 -16.48 0.89 -1.50
N LYS A 196 -16.66 -0.17 -2.29
CA LYS A 196 -17.16 -1.47 -1.80
C LYS A 196 -16.45 -2.01 -0.55
N PRO A 197 -15.12 -1.84 -0.35
CA PRO A 197 -14.45 -2.27 0.86
C PRO A 197 -14.94 -1.60 2.15
N ALA A 198 -15.45 -0.37 2.07
CA ALA A 198 -15.95 0.39 3.22
C ALA A 198 -17.45 0.22 3.45
N VAL A 199 -18.22 0.09 2.36
CA VAL A 199 -19.68 0.16 2.38
C VAL A 199 -20.31 -1.19 2.06
N ALA A 200 -21.10 -1.75 3.01
CA ALA A 200 -21.88 -2.96 2.80
C ALA A 200 -23.15 -2.68 1.98
N LYS A 201 -23.83 -1.55 2.24
CA LYS A 201 -25.06 -1.15 1.55
C LYS A 201 -25.15 0.37 1.48
N VAL A 202 -25.53 0.88 0.31
CA VAL A 202 -25.88 2.29 0.10
C VAL A 202 -27.36 2.47 0.45
N LEU A 203 -27.65 3.34 1.41
CA LEU A 203 -29.00 3.70 1.84
C LEU A 203 -29.45 4.98 1.12
N ALA A 204 -30.63 5.50 1.45
CA ALA A 204 -31.11 6.76 0.88
C ALA A 204 -30.25 7.96 1.33
N GLY A 205 -30.01 8.91 0.41
CA GLY A 205 -29.21 10.11 0.71
C GLY A 205 -27.72 9.84 0.91
N SER A 206 -27.13 10.39 1.99
CA SER A 206 -25.73 10.23 2.35
C SER A 206 -25.48 9.04 3.29
N GLU A 207 -26.52 8.38 3.80
CA GLU A 207 -26.39 7.28 4.75
C GLU A 207 -25.79 6.03 4.09
N ARG A 208 -24.91 5.34 4.82
CA ARG A 208 -24.22 4.12 4.40
C ARG A 208 -24.18 3.13 5.55
N GLN A 209 -24.43 1.87 5.22
CA GLN A 209 -24.16 0.79 6.15
C GLN A 209 -22.70 0.34 5.95
N LEU A 210 -21.88 0.60 6.97
CA LEU A 210 -20.46 0.23 6.95
C LEU A 210 -20.29 -1.29 7.04
N THR A 211 -19.23 -1.81 6.46
CA THR A 211 -18.81 -3.18 6.75
C THR A 211 -18.32 -3.25 8.21
N ALA A 212 -18.59 -4.38 8.88
CA ALA A 212 -18.23 -4.54 10.31
C ALA A 212 -16.73 -4.27 10.57
N ARG A 213 -15.85 -4.72 9.68
CA ARG A 213 -14.40 -4.49 9.80
C ARG A 213 -14.01 -3.03 9.62
N PHE A 214 -14.65 -2.32 8.71
CA PHE A 214 -14.38 -0.88 8.52
C PHE A 214 -14.94 -0.06 9.69
N ALA A 215 -16.11 -0.39 10.20
CA ALA A 215 -16.65 0.21 11.41
C ALA A 215 -15.71 -0.02 12.62
N ALA A 216 -15.14 -1.23 12.74
CA ALA A 216 -14.16 -1.53 13.78
C ALA A 216 -12.87 -0.68 13.63
N LEU A 217 -12.39 -0.44 12.39
CA LEU A 217 -11.25 0.45 12.13
C LEU A 217 -11.58 1.89 12.56
N ALA A 218 -12.74 2.41 12.12
CA ALA A 218 -13.16 3.77 12.45
C ALA A 218 -13.30 3.97 13.96
N ASN A 219 -13.90 3.01 14.67
CA ASN A 219 -14.00 3.03 16.12
C ASN A 219 -12.65 2.93 16.84
N HIS A 220 -11.72 2.14 16.30
CA HIS A 220 -10.38 1.99 16.88
C HIS A 220 -9.56 3.28 16.81
N TYR A 221 -9.63 3.98 15.68
CA TYR A 221 -8.89 5.20 15.41
C TYR A 221 -9.69 6.50 15.66
N LEU A 222 -10.98 6.38 16.00
CA LEU A 222 -11.90 7.45 16.36
C LEU A 222 -12.12 8.50 15.26
N PHE A 223 -11.83 8.22 14.00
CA PHE A 223 -12.16 9.14 12.92
C PHE A 223 -13.61 8.98 12.45
N GLU A 224 -14.19 10.08 11.99
CA GLU A 224 -15.53 10.10 11.39
C GLU A 224 -15.45 9.75 9.89
N PRO A 225 -16.06 8.63 9.42
CA PRO A 225 -16.11 8.32 8.01
C PRO A 225 -17.20 9.14 7.31
N CYS A 226 -16.79 9.95 6.33
CA CYS A 226 -17.67 10.73 5.48
C CYS A 226 -17.72 10.11 4.07
N PHE A 227 -18.87 10.18 3.40
CA PHE A 227 -19.03 9.64 2.05
C PHE A 227 -19.51 10.71 1.09
N ALA A 228 -18.89 10.79 -0.10
CA ALA A 228 -19.34 11.66 -1.17
C ALA A 228 -20.76 11.26 -1.63
N ARG A 229 -21.55 12.24 -2.02
CA ARG A 229 -22.90 11.98 -2.56
C ARG A 229 -22.81 11.25 -3.89
N PRO A 230 -23.74 10.31 -4.17
CA PRO A 230 -23.80 9.64 -5.46
C PRO A 230 -23.93 10.64 -6.60
N ALA A 231 -23.19 10.45 -7.68
CA ALA A 231 -23.22 11.27 -8.89
C ALA A 231 -22.79 12.74 -8.75
N THR A 232 -22.26 13.18 -7.63
CA THR A 232 -21.67 14.50 -7.44
C THR A 232 -20.16 14.41 -7.45
N GLY A 233 -19.55 14.37 -8.64
CA GLY A 233 -18.09 14.34 -8.82
C GLY A 233 -17.36 15.55 -8.22
N HIS A 234 -18.11 16.58 -7.82
CA HIS A 234 -17.61 17.83 -7.25
C HIS A 234 -17.25 17.73 -5.77
N ASP A 235 -17.86 16.79 -5.03
CA ASP A 235 -17.60 16.61 -3.60
C ASP A 235 -16.19 16.04 -3.32
N LYS A 236 -15.52 15.44 -4.34
CA LYS A 236 -14.23 14.72 -4.22
C LYS A 236 -13.18 15.15 -5.26
N GLY A 237 -13.16 16.42 -5.63
CA GLY A 237 -12.24 16.92 -6.67
C GLY A 237 -10.74 16.84 -6.31
N GLY A 238 -10.40 16.84 -5.02
CA GLY A 238 -9.03 16.96 -4.54
C GLY A 238 -8.18 15.70 -4.75
N VAL A 239 -8.63 14.56 -4.24
CA VAL A 239 -7.86 13.32 -4.29
C VAL A 239 -7.88 12.67 -5.67
N GLU A 240 -8.98 12.75 -6.42
CA GLU A 240 -9.06 12.22 -7.80
C GLU A 240 -8.08 12.94 -8.73
N ALA A 241 -8.08 14.28 -8.71
CA ALA A 241 -7.13 15.08 -9.46
C ALA A 241 -5.68 14.79 -9.02
N ARG A 242 -5.45 14.63 -7.72
CA ARG A 242 -4.14 14.30 -7.17
C ARG A 242 -3.69 12.88 -7.54
N GLY A 243 -4.58 11.89 -7.54
CA GLY A 243 -4.26 10.53 -7.97
C GLY A 243 -3.76 10.47 -9.42
N LYS A 244 -4.37 11.26 -10.31
CA LYS A 244 -3.86 11.48 -11.68
C LYS A 244 -2.49 12.16 -11.66
N GLY A 245 -2.32 13.20 -10.83
CA GLY A 245 -1.06 13.93 -10.67
C GLY A 245 0.08 13.02 -10.15
N VAL A 246 -0.18 12.21 -9.13
CA VAL A 246 0.81 11.24 -8.60
C VAL A 246 1.22 10.22 -9.66
N ARG A 247 0.24 9.66 -10.42
CA ARG A 247 0.55 8.74 -11.52
C ARG A 247 1.46 9.37 -12.58
N TRP A 248 1.17 10.60 -12.99
CA TRP A 248 1.93 11.26 -14.05
C TRP A 248 3.29 11.78 -13.60
N ALA A 249 3.40 12.25 -12.36
CA ALA A 249 4.64 12.82 -11.84
C ALA A 249 5.61 11.77 -11.28
N HIS A 250 5.08 10.70 -10.64
CA HIS A 250 5.89 9.78 -9.87
C HIS A 250 5.88 8.33 -10.39
N LEU A 251 4.92 7.96 -11.27
CA LEU A 251 4.82 6.62 -11.83
C LEU A 251 5.07 6.58 -13.35
N VAL A 252 5.72 7.61 -13.90
CA VAL A 252 6.19 7.67 -15.28
C VAL A 252 7.69 8.01 -15.25
N PRO A 253 8.57 7.19 -15.86
CA PRO A 253 8.29 5.87 -16.42
C PRO A 253 7.71 4.90 -15.40
N ILE A 254 7.12 3.77 -15.87
CA ILE A 254 6.54 2.76 -14.97
C ILE A 254 7.63 2.29 -13.99
N PRO A 255 7.37 2.39 -12.66
CA PRO A 255 8.38 2.08 -11.67
C PRO A 255 8.66 0.58 -11.59
N ALA A 256 9.94 0.25 -11.44
CA ALA A 256 10.42 -1.11 -11.29
C ALA A 256 11.06 -1.33 -9.91
N GLY A 257 10.99 -2.56 -9.40
CA GLY A 257 11.60 -2.94 -8.13
C GLY A 257 11.41 -4.43 -7.82
N ASP A 258 12.03 -4.89 -6.73
CA ASP A 258 11.97 -6.29 -6.31
C ASP A 258 10.62 -6.68 -5.69
N SER A 259 9.87 -5.71 -5.20
CA SER A 259 8.56 -5.92 -4.58
C SER A 259 7.70 -4.65 -4.63
N LEU A 260 6.37 -4.81 -4.45
CA LEU A 260 5.45 -3.67 -4.29
C LEU A 260 5.84 -2.79 -3.09
N GLU A 261 6.34 -3.38 -2.02
CA GLU A 261 6.82 -2.66 -0.85
C GLU A 261 8.01 -1.76 -1.18
N ALA A 262 9.02 -2.29 -1.90
CA ALA A 262 10.19 -1.51 -2.30
C ALA A 262 9.79 -0.33 -3.21
N ILE A 263 8.90 -0.57 -4.17
CA ILE A 263 8.36 0.49 -5.05
C ILE A 263 7.57 1.51 -4.23
N SER A 264 6.75 1.08 -3.25
CA SER A 264 5.99 1.98 -2.38
C SER A 264 6.89 2.87 -1.53
N LYS A 265 7.95 2.31 -0.92
CA LYS A 265 8.95 3.08 -0.16
C LYS A 265 9.64 4.14 -1.04
N ALA A 266 10.01 3.77 -2.27
CA ALA A 266 10.58 4.72 -3.23
C ALA A 266 9.58 5.81 -3.67
N LEU A 267 8.29 5.47 -3.80
CA LEU A 267 7.22 6.43 -4.07
C LEU A 267 7.06 7.40 -2.90
N MET A 268 7.01 6.89 -1.66
CA MET A 268 6.90 7.72 -0.46
C MET A 268 8.06 8.70 -0.32
N ALA A 269 9.30 8.26 -0.56
CA ALA A 269 10.47 9.15 -0.55
C ALA A 269 10.36 10.30 -1.57
N ARG A 270 9.78 10.05 -2.76
CA ARG A 270 9.52 11.09 -3.75
C ARG A 270 8.42 12.06 -3.32
N LEU A 271 7.35 11.56 -2.71
CA LEU A 271 6.28 12.41 -2.16
C LEU A 271 6.77 13.26 -0.98
N ASP A 272 7.67 12.73 -0.15
CA ASP A 272 8.31 13.48 0.92
C ASP A 272 9.20 14.60 0.38
N ALA A 273 9.99 14.32 -0.65
CA ALA A 273 10.81 15.32 -1.33
C ALA A 273 9.95 16.41 -2.00
N GLU A 274 8.83 16.02 -2.64
CA GLU A 274 7.87 16.99 -3.20
C GLU A 274 7.28 17.87 -2.08
N ALA A 275 6.88 17.28 -0.96
CA ALA A 275 6.29 17.99 0.16
C ALA A 275 7.26 19.00 0.81
N ALA A 276 8.56 18.70 0.83
CA ALA A 276 9.59 19.60 1.33
C ALA A 276 9.87 20.80 0.38
N GLN A 277 9.55 20.67 -0.90
CA GLN A 277 9.85 21.69 -1.91
C GLN A 277 8.63 22.50 -2.33
N LYS A 278 7.45 21.87 -2.41
CA LYS A 278 6.22 22.48 -2.91
C LYS A 278 5.67 23.49 -1.90
N LYS A 279 5.58 24.75 -2.33
CA LYS A 279 5.09 25.86 -1.51
C LYS A 279 3.66 26.23 -1.85
N ASP A 280 2.94 26.73 -0.84
CA ASP A 280 1.65 27.39 -0.99
C ASP A 280 1.82 28.86 -1.47
N VAL A 281 0.71 29.59 -1.52
CA VAL A 281 0.69 31.02 -1.92
C VAL A 281 1.39 31.91 -0.91
N ASP A 282 1.53 31.48 0.35
CA ASP A 282 2.20 32.21 1.42
C ASP A 282 3.69 31.83 1.55
N GLY A 283 4.18 30.97 0.65
CA GLY A 283 5.58 30.52 0.60
C GLY A 283 5.93 29.40 1.58
N ARG A 284 4.96 28.84 2.31
CA ARG A 284 5.15 27.71 3.23
C ARG A 284 5.14 26.39 2.46
N THR A 285 6.02 25.48 2.82
CA THR A 285 6.07 24.14 2.23
C THR A 285 4.90 23.26 2.73
N VAL A 286 4.55 22.24 1.96
CA VAL A 286 3.58 21.21 2.38
C VAL A 286 4.00 20.52 3.69
N ALA A 287 5.30 20.32 3.88
CA ALA A 287 5.85 19.75 5.12
C ALA A 287 5.63 20.67 6.34
N GLU A 288 5.87 21.97 6.20
CA GLU A 288 5.62 22.96 7.24
C GLU A 288 4.13 23.09 7.57
N LEU A 289 3.28 23.11 6.54
CA LEU A 289 1.82 23.13 6.72
C LEU A 289 1.34 21.90 7.47
N PHE A 290 1.85 20.71 7.11
CA PHE A 290 1.52 19.46 7.79
C PHE A 290 1.99 19.44 9.25
N ALA A 291 3.18 19.92 9.54
CA ALA A 291 3.65 20.07 10.92
C ALA A 291 2.70 20.93 11.76
N GLY A 292 2.11 21.97 11.16
CA GLY A 292 1.08 22.80 11.79
C GLY A 292 -0.28 22.11 11.96
N GLU A 293 -0.57 21.05 11.19
CA GLU A 293 -1.81 20.25 11.34
C GLU A 293 -1.75 19.26 12.51
N LEU A 294 -0.57 18.71 12.83
CA LEU A 294 -0.41 17.62 13.81
C LEU A 294 -1.10 17.90 15.17
N PRO A 295 -1.02 19.09 15.76
CA PRO A 295 -1.68 19.36 17.04
C PRO A 295 -3.21 19.30 17.00
N ALA A 296 -3.81 19.46 15.80
CA ALA A 296 -5.26 19.42 15.60
C ALA A 296 -5.77 18.04 15.16
N MET A 297 -4.87 17.11 14.86
CA MET A 297 -5.20 15.73 14.47
C MET A 297 -5.44 14.85 15.71
N LEU A 298 -6.09 13.71 15.53
CA LEU A 298 -6.26 12.72 16.60
C LEU A 298 -4.94 11.95 16.82
N PRO A 299 -4.57 11.66 18.08
CA PRO A 299 -3.37 10.90 18.39
C PRO A 299 -3.52 9.43 17.99
N LEU A 300 -2.39 8.77 17.70
CA LEU A 300 -2.38 7.33 17.49
C LEU A 300 -2.74 6.59 18.79
N PRO A 301 -3.58 5.54 18.71
CA PRO A 301 -3.87 4.68 19.85
C PRO A 301 -2.64 3.87 20.26
N LYS A 302 -2.58 3.44 21.51
CA LYS A 302 -1.50 2.61 22.05
C LYS A 302 -1.31 1.29 21.30
N TRP A 303 -2.41 0.72 20.82
CA TRP A 303 -2.41 -0.57 20.14
C TRP A 303 -2.67 -0.38 18.64
N ARG A 304 -1.93 -1.12 17.84
CA ARG A 304 -2.12 -1.13 16.40
C ARG A 304 -3.37 -1.92 16.02
N PHE A 305 -4.18 -1.39 15.11
CA PHE A 305 -5.25 -2.18 14.50
C PHE A 305 -4.66 -3.27 13.59
N VAL A 306 -5.20 -4.50 13.68
CA VAL A 306 -4.76 -5.61 12.83
C VAL A 306 -5.67 -5.70 11.61
N PRO A 307 -5.22 -5.28 10.40
CA PRO A 307 -6.05 -5.25 9.19
C PRO A 307 -6.21 -6.62 8.52
N ALA A 308 -6.02 -7.71 9.27
CA ALA A 308 -6.18 -9.07 8.75
C ALA A 308 -7.63 -9.57 8.85
N GLU A 309 -8.04 -10.41 7.93
CA GLU A 309 -9.31 -11.14 8.03
C GLU A 309 -9.13 -12.34 8.95
N VAL A 310 -10.01 -12.45 9.96
CA VAL A 310 -9.97 -13.54 10.92
C VAL A 310 -10.86 -14.68 10.44
N LEU A 311 -10.30 -15.88 10.35
CA LEU A 311 -10.96 -17.08 9.84
C LEU A 311 -10.77 -18.24 10.81
N SER A 312 -11.83 -19.01 11.01
CA SER A 312 -11.71 -20.32 11.64
C SER A 312 -11.33 -21.34 10.56
N VAL A 313 -10.27 -22.11 10.79
CA VAL A 313 -9.72 -23.08 9.83
C VAL A 313 -9.41 -24.41 10.50
N GLU A 314 -9.60 -25.51 9.77
CA GLU A 314 -9.26 -26.84 10.25
C GLU A 314 -7.89 -27.25 9.70
N ALA A 315 -7.03 -27.72 10.57
CA ALA A 315 -5.77 -28.33 10.19
C ALA A 315 -6.03 -29.78 9.74
N THR A 316 -5.52 -30.14 8.57
CA THR A 316 -5.57 -31.51 8.09
C THR A 316 -4.70 -32.45 8.93
N ARG A 317 -4.83 -33.76 8.75
CA ARG A 317 -3.91 -34.77 9.35
C ARG A 317 -2.44 -34.56 8.89
N SER A 318 -2.23 -33.85 7.81
CA SER A 318 -0.90 -33.46 7.34
C SER A 318 -0.42 -32.13 7.91
N ALA A 319 -1.08 -31.59 8.96
CA ALA A 319 -0.81 -30.31 9.56
C ALA A 319 -0.75 -29.17 8.53
N LEU A 320 -1.70 -29.14 7.60
CA LEU A 320 -1.90 -28.07 6.63
C LEU A 320 -3.24 -27.41 6.85
N VAL A 321 -3.29 -26.09 6.84
CA VAL A 321 -4.51 -25.29 6.82
C VAL A 321 -4.73 -24.64 5.46
N LYS A 322 -5.99 -24.50 5.04
CA LYS A 322 -6.34 -23.79 3.79
C LYS A 322 -6.85 -22.41 4.13
N VAL A 323 -6.13 -21.36 3.68
CA VAL A 323 -6.49 -19.95 3.87
C VAL A 323 -6.52 -19.25 2.53
N LYS A 324 -7.65 -18.67 2.14
CA LYS A 324 -7.82 -17.92 0.87
C LYS A 324 -7.30 -18.67 -0.36
N GLY A 325 -7.45 -19.99 -0.37
CA GLY A 325 -7.03 -20.85 -1.49
C GLY A 325 -5.57 -21.31 -1.48
N GLY A 326 -4.72 -20.75 -0.62
CA GLY A 326 -3.37 -21.26 -0.34
C GLY A 326 -3.38 -22.29 0.78
N HIS A 327 -2.36 -23.17 0.82
CA HIS A 327 -2.17 -24.16 1.88
C HIS A 327 -0.89 -23.82 2.64
N TYR A 328 -0.99 -23.85 3.98
CA TYR A 328 0.08 -23.41 4.87
C TYR A 328 0.34 -24.47 5.94
N SER A 329 1.59 -24.83 6.17
CA SER A 329 1.94 -25.76 7.25
C SER A 329 1.75 -25.11 8.63
N VAL A 330 1.35 -25.89 9.58
CA VAL A 330 1.26 -25.50 10.99
C VAL A 330 1.99 -26.52 11.84
N TRP A 331 2.20 -26.24 13.13
CA TRP A 331 2.81 -27.20 14.04
C TRP A 331 2.11 -28.55 13.92
N SER A 332 2.89 -29.61 13.80
CA SER A 332 2.35 -30.99 13.66
C SER A 332 1.45 -31.41 14.83
N GLN A 333 1.62 -30.79 16.00
CA GLN A 333 0.78 -30.99 17.18
C GLN A 333 -0.63 -30.41 16.97
N TRP A 334 -0.82 -29.47 16.07
CA TRP A 334 -2.13 -28.89 15.73
C TRP A 334 -2.88 -29.68 14.65
N ALA A 335 -2.34 -30.82 14.21
CA ALA A 335 -3.04 -31.66 13.23
C ALA A 335 -4.43 -32.06 13.70
N ALA A 336 -5.42 -31.96 12.81
CA ALA A 336 -6.84 -32.21 13.05
C ALA A 336 -7.50 -31.29 14.11
N MET A 337 -6.91 -30.13 14.42
CA MET A 337 -7.49 -29.12 15.30
C MET A 337 -8.11 -27.98 14.50
N THR A 338 -9.10 -27.33 15.10
CA THR A 338 -9.64 -26.03 14.63
C THR A 338 -8.76 -24.92 15.16
N LEU A 339 -8.28 -24.05 14.26
CA LEU A 339 -7.32 -22.99 14.54
C LEU A 339 -7.89 -21.65 14.08
N THR A 340 -7.28 -20.56 14.56
CA THR A 340 -7.60 -19.21 14.11
C THR A 340 -6.53 -18.71 13.14
N ALA A 341 -6.94 -18.37 11.91
CA ALA A 341 -6.05 -17.80 10.91
C ALA A 341 -6.33 -16.31 10.68
N TYR A 342 -5.28 -15.52 10.62
CA TYR A 342 -5.29 -14.09 10.28
C TYR A 342 -4.73 -13.92 8.87
N ALA A 343 -5.60 -13.63 7.91
CA ALA A 343 -5.22 -13.43 6.52
C ALA A 343 -4.94 -11.94 6.25
N GLY A 344 -3.67 -11.54 6.28
CA GLY A 344 -3.19 -10.20 5.96
C GLY A 344 -3.05 -9.95 4.45
N VAL A 345 -2.40 -8.87 4.08
CA VAL A 345 -2.15 -8.50 2.68
C VAL A 345 -1.17 -9.50 2.04
N ASP A 346 -0.03 -9.73 2.68
CA ASP A 346 1.12 -10.50 2.22
C ASP A 346 1.52 -11.65 3.13
N TYR A 347 0.81 -11.83 4.26
CA TYR A 347 1.06 -12.87 5.24
C TYR A 347 -0.21 -13.63 5.63
N VAL A 348 -0.01 -14.82 6.16
CA VAL A 348 -1.01 -15.62 6.89
C VAL A 348 -0.40 -16.00 8.23
N GLU A 349 -1.03 -15.59 9.32
CA GLU A 349 -0.66 -15.99 10.67
C GLU A 349 -1.70 -16.96 11.19
N VAL A 350 -1.26 -18.09 11.75
CA VAL A 350 -2.15 -19.12 12.33
C VAL A 350 -1.83 -19.25 13.81
N ARG A 351 -2.85 -19.18 14.63
CA ARG A 351 -2.78 -19.32 16.08
C ARG A 351 -3.55 -20.55 16.55
N GLY A 352 -2.96 -21.27 17.46
CA GLY A 352 -3.53 -22.42 18.14
C GLY A 352 -3.10 -22.44 19.60
N PRO A 353 -3.44 -23.52 20.36
CA PRO A 353 -3.09 -23.65 21.76
C PRO A 353 -1.59 -23.92 21.96
N GLU A 354 -1.07 -23.47 23.09
CA GLU A 354 0.23 -23.84 23.70
C GLU A 354 1.51 -23.50 22.91
N LEU A 355 1.44 -23.33 21.60
CA LEU A 355 2.60 -23.09 20.75
C LEU A 355 2.56 -21.68 20.14
N PRO A 356 3.72 -21.11 19.78
CA PRO A 356 3.77 -19.78 19.20
C PRO A 356 3.03 -19.72 17.86
N PRO A 357 2.51 -18.52 17.46
CA PRO A 357 1.88 -18.33 16.17
C PRO A 357 2.81 -18.73 15.03
N VAL A 358 2.21 -19.32 13.99
CA VAL A 358 2.92 -19.64 12.75
C VAL A 358 2.63 -18.57 11.73
N VAL A 359 3.68 -17.99 11.13
CA VAL A 359 3.55 -16.92 10.13
C VAL A 359 4.16 -17.38 8.81
N HIS A 360 3.36 -17.29 7.75
CA HIS A 360 3.80 -17.59 6.39
C HIS A 360 3.65 -16.37 5.49
N LYS A 361 4.51 -16.24 4.50
CA LYS A 361 4.24 -15.39 3.36
C LYS A 361 3.04 -15.92 2.57
N ARG A 362 2.08 -15.04 2.25
CA ARG A 362 0.88 -15.43 1.52
C ARG A 362 1.23 -15.94 0.12
N VAL A 363 0.69 -17.11 -0.22
CA VAL A 363 0.86 -17.72 -1.55
C VAL A 363 -0.42 -17.66 -2.37
N GLY A 364 -0.30 -17.81 -3.69
CA GLY A 364 -1.43 -17.80 -4.61
C GLY A 364 -2.33 -19.03 -4.46
N PHE A 365 -3.48 -18.98 -5.14
CA PHE A 365 -4.46 -20.07 -5.15
C PHE A 365 -3.83 -21.40 -5.59
N GLY A 366 -4.13 -22.48 -4.85
CA GLY A 366 -3.63 -23.84 -5.10
C GLY A 366 -2.16 -24.06 -4.71
N ARG A 367 -1.41 -23.00 -4.35
CA ARG A 367 -0.01 -23.13 -3.95
C ARG A 367 0.12 -23.50 -2.47
N ARG A 368 1.29 -24.04 -2.11
CA ARG A 368 1.63 -24.43 -0.74
C ARG A 368 2.82 -23.61 -0.24
N SER A 369 2.77 -23.25 1.06
CA SER A 369 3.89 -22.75 1.83
C SER A 369 4.12 -23.72 2.98
N VAL A 370 5.18 -24.52 2.90
CA VAL A 370 5.51 -25.54 3.90
C VAL A 370 6.83 -25.13 4.55
N ASP A 371 6.83 -25.06 5.86
CA ASP A 371 8.02 -24.99 6.68
C ASP A 371 8.17 -26.33 7.43
N TYR A 372 9.21 -27.08 7.10
CA TYR A 372 9.42 -28.39 7.68
C TYR A 372 9.86 -28.36 9.16
N ARG A 373 10.21 -27.18 9.70
CA ARG A 373 10.42 -26.99 11.15
C ARG A 373 9.17 -27.32 11.96
N HIS A 374 7.98 -27.09 11.39
CA HIS A 374 6.71 -27.44 12.04
C HIS A 374 6.51 -28.94 12.26
N TYR A 375 7.29 -29.77 11.56
CA TYR A 375 7.22 -31.23 11.60
C TYR A 375 8.37 -31.89 12.37
N LEU A 376 9.25 -31.14 13.02
CA LEU A 376 10.43 -31.70 13.72
C LEU A 376 10.09 -32.86 14.65
N PRO A 377 9.02 -32.81 15.52
CA PRO A 377 8.66 -33.92 16.39
C PRO A 377 8.23 -35.19 15.63
N VAL A 378 7.69 -35.02 14.43
CA VAL A 378 7.27 -36.16 13.57
C VAL A 378 8.47 -36.69 12.78
N LEU A 379 9.32 -35.82 12.23
CA LEU A 379 10.50 -36.18 11.46
C LEU A 379 11.54 -36.90 12.32
N ALA A 380 11.67 -36.51 13.60
CA ALA A 380 12.47 -37.22 14.58
C ALA A 380 12.09 -38.70 14.77
N LYS A 381 10.87 -39.08 14.44
CA LYS A 381 10.35 -40.46 14.52
C LYS A 381 10.30 -41.17 13.16
N LYS A 382 10.47 -40.44 12.07
CA LYS A 382 10.30 -40.94 10.69
C LYS A 382 11.51 -40.66 9.81
N PRO A 383 12.62 -41.42 9.94
CA PRO A 383 13.86 -41.18 9.18
C PRO A 383 13.69 -41.20 7.65
N GLN A 384 12.76 -41.98 7.12
CA GLN A 384 12.46 -41.99 5.69
C GLN A 384 11.87 -40.67 5.20
N ALA A 385 10.92 -40.12 5.97
CA ALA A 385 10.34 -38.83 5.64
C ALA A 385 11.40 -37.72 5.76
N LEU A 386 12.21 -37.75 6.81
CA LEU A 386 13.34 -36.83 6.98
C LEU A 386 14.28 -36.82 5.78
N ARG A 387 14.67 -38.01 5.25
CA ARG A 387 15.50 -38.12 4.06
C ARG A 387 14.91 -37.41 2.84
N GLN A 388 13.59 -37.47 2.67
CA GLN A 388 12.91 -36.88 1.51
C GLN A 388 12.85 -35.36 1.57
N VAL A 389 12.82 -34.78 2.79
CA VAL A 389 12.67 -33.34 3.02
C VAL A 389 13.97 -32.66 3.49
N ALA A 390 15.06 -33.41 3.58
CA ALA A 390 16.32 -32.93 4.14
C ALA A 390 16.86 -31.70 3.41
N ASP A 391 16.80 -31.67 2.09
CA ASP A 391 17.29 -30.56 1.25
C ASP A 391 16.54 -29.24 1.51
N GLU A 392 15.27 -29.31 1.94
CA GLU A 392 14.48 -28.14 2.29
C GLU A 392 14.53 -27.83 3.79
N LEU A 393 14.63 -28.85 4.65
CA LEU A 393 14.70 -28.69 6.11
C LEU A 393 16.06 -28.16 6.56
N MET A 394 17.17 -28.78 6.12
CA MET A 394 18.50 -28.45 6.65
C MET A 394 18.87 -26.97 6.50
N PRO A 395 18.59 -26.28 5.34
CA PRO A 395 18.84 -24.86 5.21
C PRO A 395 18.03 -23.97 6.17
N SER A 396 16.94 -24.47 6.75
CA SER A 396 16.09 -23.75 7.70
C SER A 396 16.56 -23.89 9.15
N LEU A 397 17.46 -24.83 9.43
CA LEU A 397 18.06 -25.05 10.75
C LEU A 397 19.41 -24.31 10.87
N ASP A 398 19.97 -24.29 12.10
CA ASP A 398 21.32 -23.76 12.31
C ASP A 398 22.36 -24.43 11.39
N ALA A 399 23.34 -23.66 10.91
CA ALA A 399 24.39 -24.13 10.00
C ALA A 399 25.14 -25.35 10.50
N ARG A 400 25.21 -25.58 11.82
CA ARG A 400 25.80 -26.75 12.43
C ARG A 400 25.03 -28.04 12.12
N PHE A 401 23.71 -28.00 12.05
CA PHE A 401 22.90 -29.13 11.60
C PHE A 401 23.13 -29.45 10.12
N GLN A 402 23.30 -28.42 9.28
CA GLN A 402 23.62 -28.60 7.87
C GLN A 402 24.97 -29.30 7.69
N ARG A 403 26.02 -28.85 8.43
CA ARG A 403 27.36 -29.49 8.41
C ARG A 403 27.28 -30.93 8.90
N ALA A 404 26.57 -31.18 10.00
CA ALA A 404 26.38 -32.52 10.51
C ALA A 404 25.66 -33.45 9.52
N TRP A 405 24.62 -32.94 8.83
CA TRP A 405 23.93 -33.67 7.79
C TRP A 405 24.86 -34.05 6.62
N ALA A 406 25.58 -33.06 6.07
CA ALA A 406 26.54 -33.29 4.99
C ALA A 406 27.57 -34.34 5.37
N HIS A 407 28.20 -34.20 6.56
CA HIS A 407 29.18 -35.16 7.08
C HIS A 407 28.60 -36.58 7.21
N LEU A 408 27.38 -36.72 7.73
CA LEU A 408 26.72 -38.02 7.87
C LEU A 408 26.39 -38.63 6.51
N VAL A 409 26.01 -37.84 5.52
CA VAL A 409 25.73 -38.32 4.16
C VAL A 409 27.00 -38.82 3.48
N ASP A 410 28.12 -38.09 3.64
CA ASP A 410 29.42 -38.46 3.08
C ASP A 410 29.95 -39.76 3.68
N LEU A 411 29.81 -39.94 5.00
CA LEU A 411 30.32 -41.12 5.72
C LEU A 411 29.45 -42.40 5.52
N HIS A 412 28.11 -42.23 5.56
CA HIS A 412 27.22 -43.37 5.72
C HIS A 412 26.13 -43.47 4.62
N GLY A 413 26.11 -42.50 3.73
CA GLY A 413 25.06 -42.34 2.74
C GLY A 413 23.71 -41.85 3.33
N PRO A 414 22.79 -41.38 2.48
CA PRO A 414 21.59 -40.58 2.91
C PRO A 414 20.61 -41.40 3.78
N LYS A 415 20.56 -42.73 3.61
CA LYS A 415 19.64 -43.59 4.39
C LYS A 415 20.05 -43.70 5.87
N GLN A 416 21.34 -43.88 6.13
CA GLN A 416 21.85 -44.00 7.49
C GLN A 416 22.00 -42.62 8.13
N ALA A 417 22.41 -41.62 7.35
CA ALA A 417 22.43 -40.21 7.77
C ALA A 417 21.07 -39.77 8.33
N ALA A 418 19.97 -40.11 7.65
CA ALA A 418 18.62 -39.77 8.11
C ALA A 418 18.23 -40.44 9.43
N ARG A 419 18.72 -41.64 9.69
CA ARG A 419 18.48 -42.35 10.99
C ARG A 419 19.20 -41.63 12.14
N VAL A 420 20.46 -41.25 11.92
CA VAL A 420 21.23 -40.53 12.92
C VAL A 420 20.67 -39.15 13.15
N MET A 421 20.39 -38.41 12.06
CA MET A 421 19.82 -37.05 12.14
C MET A 421 18.44 -37.04 12.80
N ALA A 422 17.61 -38.08 12.64
CA ALA A 422 16.35 -38.22 13.36
C ALA A 422 16.56 -38.25 14.88
N GLN A 423 17.63 -38.91 15.36
CA GLN A 423 18.00 -38.90 16.78
C GLN A 423 18.49 -37.53 17.25
N VAL A 424 19.28 -36.85 16.40
CA VAL A 424 19.74 -35.48 16.61
C VAL A 424 18.54 -34.53 16.75
N LEU A 425 17.57 -34.61 15.82
CA LEU A 425 16.36 -33.79 15.88
C LEU A 425 15.48 -34.12 17.10
N LYS A 426 15.44 -35.39 17.52
CA LYS A 426 14.76 -35.76 18.75
C LYS A 426 15.38 -35.09 19.99
N ALA A 427 16.72 -35.07 20.07
CA ALA A 427 17.40 -34.34 21.13
C ALA A 427 17.16 -32.85 21.06
N ALA A 428 17.17 -32.25 19.83
CA ALA A 428 16.93 -30.82 19.64
C ALA A 428 15.50 -30.41 20.06
N VAL A 429 14.51 -31.26 19.83
CA VAL A 429 13.11 -31.03 20.28
C VAL A 429 13.01 -31.11 21.80
N ALA A 430 13.78 -31.97 22.45
CA ALA A 430 13.73 -32.19 23.91
C ALA A 430 14.54 -31.16 24.70
N GLU A 431 15.72 -30.80 24.22
CA GLU A 431 16.75 -30.04 24.96
C GLU A 431 16.97 -28.63 24.39
N GLY A 432 16.43 -28.33 23.23
CA GLY A 432 16.58 -27.07 22.49
C GLY A 432 17.62 -27.15 21.37
N GLU A 433 17.37 -26.43 20.29
CA GLU A 433 18.16 -26.42 19.05
C GLU A 433 19.61 -25.95 19.33
N ASP A 434 19.79 -24.86 20.11
CA ASP A 434 21.12 -24.28 20.41
C ASP A 434 22.01 -25.20 21.24
N VAL A 435 21.43 -25.96 22.16
CA VAL A 435 22.17 -26.90 22.99
C VAL A 435 22.74 -28.02 22.14
N VAL A 436 21.90 -28.60 21.31
CA VAL A 436 22.29 -29.70 20.42
C VAL A 436 23.26 -29.21 19.34
N ALA A 437 23.05 -28.01 18.79
CA ALA A 437 23.94 -27.40 17.80
C ALA A 437 25.39 -27.26 18.34
N ARG A 438 25.57 -26.83 19.58
CA ARG A 438 26.90 -26.78 20.22
C ARG A 438 27.55 -28.14 20.37
N ARG A 439 26.77 -29.16 20.74
CA ARG A 439 27.29 -30.55 20.84
C ARG A 439 27.69 -31.10 19.48
N LEU A 440 26.90 -30.82 18.44
CA LEU A 440 27.24 -31.21 17.06
C LEU A 440 28.57 -30.58 16.61
N GLU A 441 28.77 -29.29 16.92
CA GLU A 441 30.00 -28.59 16.57
C GLU A 441 31.22 -29.22 17.29
N HIS A 442 31.08 -29.49 18.58
CA HIS A 442 32.14 -30.15 19.33
C HIS A 442 32.48 -31.54 18.75
N ALA A 443 31.43 -32.35 18.44
CA ALA A 443 31.62 -33.67 17.88
C ALA A 443 32.28 -33.64 16.50
N LEU A 444 31.89 -32.68 15.63
CA LEU A 444 32.52 -32.49 14.33
C LEU A 444 33.98 -32.09 14.42
N LEU A 445 34.37 -31.32 15.44
CA LEU A 445 35.76 -30.87 15.66
C LEU A 445 36.62 -31.96 16.31
N SER A 446 36.06 -32.75 17.25
CA SER A 446 36.77 -33.81 17.94
C SER A 446 36.85 -35.14 17.19
N GLY A 447 36.11 -35.28 16.10
CA GLY A 447 35.97 -36.55 15.37
C GLY A 447 35.13 -37.60 16.09
N GLU A 448 34.38 -37.19 17.12
CA GLU A 448 33.47 -38.05 17.87
C GLU A 448 32.27 -38.44 17.03
N ALA A 449 31.78 -39.68 17.19
CA ALA A 449 30.59 -40.11 16.48
C ALA A 449 29.35 -39.28 16.89
N LEU A 450 28.72 -38.60 15.93
CA LEU A 450 27.57 -37.72 16.18
C LEU A 450 26.40 -38.39 16.92
N GLN A 451 26.31 -39.73 16.85
CA GLN A 451 25.33 -40.52 17.62
C GLN A 451 25.58 -40.48 19.12
N LEU A 452 26.84 -40.41 19.54
CA LEU A 452 27.25 -40.36 20.97
C LEU A 452 27.04 -38.96 21.55
N ALA A 453 27.30 -37.94 20.74
CA ALA A 453 27.16 -36.54 21.13
C ALA A 453 25.72 -36.15 21.49
N VAL A 454 24.72 -36.86 20.97
CA VAL A 454 23.29 -36.56 21.21
C VAL A 454 22.61 -37.55 22.15
N ARG A 455 23.35 -38.51 22.75
CA ARG A 455 22.78 -39.28 23.85
C ARG A 455 22.52 -38.33 25.01
N PRO A 456 21.32 -38.41 25.67
CA PRO A 456 21.12 -37.71 26.92
C PRO A 456 22.29 -38.09 27.84
N GLN A 457 23.07 -37.12 28.27
CA GLN A 457 23.97 -37.38 29.39
C GLN A 457 23.07 -37.85 30.52
N ALA A 458 23.18 -39.14 30.87
CA ALA A 458 22.57 -39.61 32.08
C ALA A 458 23.05 -38.65 33.16
N THR A 459 22.19 -37.80 33.66
CA THR A 459 22.47 -37.09 34.92
C THR A 459 22.84 -38.19 35.86
N ALA A 460 24.13 -38.26 36.19
CA ALA A 460 24.60 -39.20 37.18
C ALA A 460 23.66 -38.99 38.38
N ALA A 461 22.86 -39.99 38.68
CA ALA A 461 22.06 -39.93 39.87
C ALA A 461 23.04 -39.55 41.01
N PRO A 462 22.69 -38.58 41.85
CA PRO A 462 23.56 -38.21 42.95
C PRO A 462 23.96 -39.52 43.64
N PRO A 463 25.26 -39.72 43.96
CA PRO A 463 25.69 -40.97 44.55
C PRO A 463 24.76 -41.24 45.74
N LEU A 464 24.10 -42.41 45.74
CA LEU A 464 23.27 -42.80 46.83
C LEU A 464 24.17 -42.83 48.07
N THR A 465 23.94 -41.93 49.01
CA THR A 465 24.63 -41.95 50.31
C THR A 465 24.15 -43.20 51.02
N ASP A 466 25.02 -43.85 51.84
CA ASP A 466 24.69 -45.04 52.60
C ASP A 466 23.43 -44.89 53.45
N GLU A 467 23.09 -43.66 53.82
CA GLU A 467 21.85 -43.32 54.54
C GLU A 467 20.56 -43.49 53.70
N ALA A 468 20.65 -43.35 52.35
CA ALA A 468 19.52 -43.50 51.43
C ALA A 468 19.25 -44.97 51.02
N LEU A 469 20.15 -45.88 51.37
CA LEU A 469 19.96 -47.33 51.12
C LEU A 469 19.07 -47.97 52.19
N PRO A 470 18.15 -48.85 51.81
CA PRO A 470 17.41 -49.70 52.76
C PRO A 470 18.42 -50.41 53.68
N ALA A 471 18.07 -50.57 54.97
CA ALA A 471 18.95 -51.14 55.98
C ALA A 471 19.53 -52.52 55.58
N SER A 472 18.78 -53.29 54.78
CA SER A 472 19.18 -54.59 54.24
C SER A 472 20.32 -54.55 53.18
N LEU A 473 20.57 -53.36 52.60
CA LEU A 473 21.60 -53.20 51.53
C LEU A 473 22.80 -52.38 51.97
N ARG A 474 22.81 -51.78 53.15
CA ARG A 474 23.91 -50.94 53.69
C ARG A 474 25.25 -51.62 53.90
N ASN A 475 25.22 -52.95 54.08
CA ASN A 475 26.44 -53.76 54.35
C ASN A 475 26.64 -54.83 53.25
N VAL A 476 26.08 -54.69 52.10
CA VAL A 476 26.29 -55.65 51.02
C VAL A 476 27.48 -55.18 50.20
N ALA A 477 28.61 -55.90 50.39
CA ALA A 477 29.76 -55.70 49.51
C ALA A 477 29.47 -56.29 48.16
N VAL A 478 29.21 -55.43 47.15
CA VAL A 478 29.13 -55.84 45.76
C VAL A 478 30.52 -55.89 45.17
N ALA A 479 30.95 -57.10 44.82
CA ALA A 479 32.19 -57.24 44.06
C ALA A 479 32.02 -56.55 42.69
N THR A 480 32.70 -55.42 42.48
CA THR A 480 32.78 -54.78 41.20
C THR A 480 33.62 -55.60 40.26
N ALA A 481 33.05 -56.18 39.22
CA ALA A 481 33.80 -56.83 38.17
C ALA A 481 34.79 -55.80 37.56
N SER A 482 36.07 -56.15 37.56
CA SER A 482 37.12 -55.35 36.91
C SER A 482 37.22 -55.73 35.42
N ALA A 483 37.76 -54.87 34.57
CA ALA A 483 38.02 -55.22 33.20
C ALA A 483 38.79 -56.53 33.00
N ALA A 484 39.67 -56.85 33.94
CA ALA A 484 40.42 -58.09 33.98
C ALA A 484 39.54 -59.36 34.17
N ASP A 485 38.40 -59.24 34.80
CA ASP A 485 37.44 -60.35 34.96
C ASP A 485 36.71 -60.71 33.60
N PHE A 486 36.65 -59.74 32.69
CA PHE A 486 36.14 -59.98 31.34
C PHE A 486 37.21 -60.48 30.37
N ASP A 487 38.50 -60.16 30.61
CA ASP A 487 39.58 -60.68 29.80
C ASP A 487 39.76 -62.22 29.98
N ALA A 488 39.40 -62.76 31.13
CA ALA A 488 39.37 -64.19 31.38
C ALA A 488 38.29 -64.92 30.56
N LEU A 489 37.22 -64.24 30.16
CA LEU A 489 36.17 -64.79 29.30
C LEU A 489 36.55 -64.77 27.80
N LEU A 490 37.51 -63.95 27.39
CA LEU A 490 38.02 -63.87 26.03
C LEU A 490 39.19 -64.86 25.77
N GLY A 491 39.86 -65.37 26.85
CA GLY A 491 40.93 -66.30 26.76
C GLY A 491 40.57 -67.79 26.68
N GLY A 492 39.29 -68.12 26.63
CA GLY A 492 38.84 -69.53 26.68
C GLY A 492 38.36 -70.15 25.34
N ALA A 493 38.87 -69.63 24.22
CA ALA A 493 38.56 -70.21 22.90
C ALA A 493 39.86 -70.32 22.07
N LEU A 494 40.61 -71.37 22.27
CA LEU A 494 41.51 -72.00 21.29
C LEU A 494 41.29 -73.46 21.35
#